data_75068f25ec89d6ffd74f38738789d64d
#
_entry.id   75068f25ec89d6ffd74f38738789d64d
#
_cell.length_a   1.000
_cell.length_b   1.000
_cell.length_c   1.000
_cell.angle_alpha   90.00
_cell.angle_beta   90.00
_cell.angle_gamma   90.00
#
_symmetry.space_group_name_H-M   'P 1'
#
loop_
_entity.id
_entity.type
_entity.pdbx_description
1 polymer ?
#
loop_
_entity_poly.entity_id
_entity_poly.type
_entity_poly.pdbx_seq_one_letter_code
_entity_poly.pdbx_strand_id
1 'polypeptide(L)'
;MVSKPRVTFLMVLAVFIAAFGGNSTPSPVSANLIPVLNVTPKLAVPNQIVTLFGSGFTPAVLVNGKLLSPTHQITGVGPSVISIGGEPLSAPDVTYPVNFDTMGNWVASITVPLTLQTVAGNQLIITAVDDLGVTQTTRLDFKTPIIRVDPKTSSRNSDLILSGLGFPSSNTATAPNVKVSITYSGVVLGEITPNYFGELDAVFTVPAVANTPSTNIVQARIVGYNRVAITTHSVPDANIVASPTTGRAGSVVTITASDFPTISPVSSIRVGNTTVSTSPAPITNQDGSFVSSFNMPLLSTGVHAITATAGGISAVVLFTLTDGDAVVDQVLPTPIPASSSAPVNTLANLAEDDNLIRVWTFNNADKSWAFYDSRPAFSKANSIRTMEPGRVYWIRLNETQTTALNGKSRVLFVGWNLLPW
;
A
#
# COMPACT_ATOMS: atom_id res chain seq x y z
N MET A 1 15.41 -3.57 -11.64
CA MET A 1 16.46 -2.94 -10.86
C MET A 1 16.39 -1.44 -11.07
N VAL A 2 15.72 -0.72 -10.19
CA VAL A 2 15.65 0.75 -10.23
C VAL A 2 16.38 1.24 -8.98
N SER A 3 17.51 1.90 -9.19
CA SER A 3 18.34 2.45 -8.12
C SER A 3 17.65 3.67 -7.52
N LYS A 4 17.36 3.62 -6.22
CA LYS A 4 16.90 4.79 -5.44
C LYS A 4 18.12 5.71 -5.17
N PRO A 5 17.98 7.04 -5.29
CA PRO A 5 19.04 7.95 -4.91
C PRO A 5 19.18 7.99 -3.38
N ARG A 6 20.39 7.77 -2.90
CA ARG A 6 20.78 8.02 -1.50
C ARG A 6 20.85 9.53 -1.30
N VAL A 7 19.93 10.08 -0.51
CA VAL A 7 20.01 11.45 -0.02
C VAL A 7 21.01 11.47 1.14
N THR A 8 22.21 11.96 0.87
CA THR A 8 23.21 12.24 1.91
C THR A 8 22.83 13.56 2.57
N PHE A 9 22.39 13.49 3.83
CA PHE A 9 22.11 14.68 4.64
C PHE A 9 23.44 15.29 5.08
N LEU A 10 23.81 16.40 4.44
CA LEU A 10 24.98 17.21 4.82
C LEU A 10 24.57 18.09 6.01
N MET A 11 25.09 17.77 7.20
CA MET A 11 24.91 18.57 8.40
C MET A 11 25.79 19.84 8.26
N VAL A 12 25.17 20.96 7.91
CA VAL A 12 25.87 22.24 7.89
C VAL A 12 25.88 22.82 9.32
N LEU A 13 26.97 22.64 10.00
CA LEU A 13 27.27 23.31 11.26
C LEU A 13 27.77 24.74 10.91
N ALA A 14 26.90 25.74 10.97
CA ALA A 14 27.30 27.13 10.83
C ALA A 14 27.88 27.63 12.15
N VAL A 15 29.20 27.64 12.24
CA VAL A 15 29.91 28.36 13.32
C VAL A 15 30.08 29.83 12.89
N PHE A 16 29.34 30.75 13.53
CA PHE A 16 29.60 32.18 13.39
C PHE A 16 30.70 32.59 14.38
N ILE A 17 31.94 32.76 13.88
CA ILE A 17 32.99 33.44 14.62
C ILE A 17 32.97 34.90 14.18
N ALA A 18 32.48 35.80 15.05
CA ALA A 18 32.66 37.25 14.89
C ALA A 18 33.90 37.67 15.73
N ALA A 19 35.01 37.92 15.03
CA ALA A 19 36.19 38.58 15.66
C ALA A 19 35.99 40.08 15.59
N PHE A 20 35.82 40.72 16.75
CA PHE A 20 35.99 42.15 16.88
C PHE A 20 37.06 42.41 17.96
N GLY A 21 38.23 42.87 17.51
CA GLY A 21 39.24 43.42 18.37
C GLY A 21 38.93 44.88 18.70
N GLY A 22 38.86 45.20 19.97
CA GLY A 22 38.71 46.55 20.49
C GLY A 22 38.82 46.54 22.00
N ASN A 23 39.96 46.97 22.56
CA ASN A 23 40.14 47.22 23.99
C ASN A 23 39.21 48.37 24.44
N SER A 24 38.06 48.00 24.93
CA SER A 24 37.26 48.84 25.83
C SER A 24 36.70 47.90 26.88
N THR A 25 37.00 48.17 28.15
CA THR A 25 36.35 47.50 29.26
C THR A 25 34.83 47.70 29.12
N PRO A 26 34.04 46.70 28.77
CA PRO A 26 32.62 46.87 28.76
C PRO A 26 32.12 46.87 30.20
N SER A 27 31.50 47.98 30.59
CA SER A 27 30.55 47.97 31.70
C SER A 27 29.56 46.83 31.41
N PRO A 28 29.19 46.02 32.41
CA PRO A 28 28.19 45.00 32.16
C PRO A 28 26.86 45.71 31.84
N VAL A 29 26.56 45.84 30.57
CA VAL A 29 25.19 46.09 30.14
C VAL A 29 24.47 44.81 30.45
N SER A 30 23.79 44.77 31.60
CA SER A 30 22.75 43.74 31.83
C SER A 30 21.65 43.98 30.81
N ALA A 31 21.87 43.51 29.59
CA ALA A 31 20.79 43.32 28.67
C ALA A 31 19.89 42.29 29.36
N ASN A 32 18.69 42.72 29.72
CA ASN A 32 17.65 41.85 30.26
C ASN A 32 17.25 40.93 29.09
N LEU A 33 18.08 39.92 28.82
CA LEU A 33 17.85 38.94 27.75
C LEU A 33 16.62 38.14 28.18
N ILE A 34 15.56 38.24 27.40
CA ILE A 34 14.37 37.41 27.59
C ILE A 34 14.79 35.95 27.27
N PRO A 35 14.74 35.03 28.25
CA PRO A 35 15.12 33.65 27.97
C PRO A 35 14.23 33.04 26.89
N VAL A 36 14.84 32.23 26.02
CA VAL A 36 14.13 31.53 24.92
C VAL A 36 14.52 30.08 24.96
N LEU A 37 13.55 29.22 24.74
CA LEU A 37 13.75 27.77 24.59
C LEU A 37 13.23 27.31 23.21
N ASN A 38 14.07 26.63 22.46
CA ASN A 38 13.72 26.04 21.17
C ASN A 38 13.98 24.54 21.16
N VAL A 39 13.26 23.82 20.31
CA VAL A 39 13.44 22.36 20.11
C VAL A 39 13.58 22.04 18.64
N THR A 40 14.45 21.09 18.31
CA THR A 40 14.64 20.61 16.93
C THR A 40 14.82 19.09 16.94
N PRO A 41 14.07 18.33 16.13
CA PRO A 41 12.93 18.78 15.32
C PRO A 41 11.74 19.20 16.17
N LYS A 42 10.84 20.01 15.61
CA LYS A 42 9.58 20.44 16.30
C LYS A 42 8.49 19.36 16.29
N LEU A 43 8.66 18.34 15.48
CA LEU A 43 7.74 17.20 15.36
C LEU A 43 8.52 15.92 15.64
N ALA A 44 8.09 15.15 16.62
CA ALA A 44 8.76 13.93 17.05
C ALA A 44 7.80 12.77 17.33
N VAL A 45 8.38 11.60 17.50
CA VAL A 45 7.71 10.38 17.99
C VAL A 45 8.32 9.97 19.35
N PRO A 46 7.65 9.12 20.14
CA PRO A 46 8.25 8.55 21.35
C PRO A 46 9.59 7.90 21.05
N ASN A 47 10.51 7.91 22.02
CA ASN A 47 11.85 7.37 21.94
C ASN A 47 12.77 8.04 20.88
N GLN A 48 12.35 9.12 20.27
CA GLN A 48 13.18 9.91 19.36
C GLN A 48 14.02 10.93 20.15
N ILE A 49 15.26 11.13 19.73
CA ILE A 49 16.12 12.17 20.29
C ILE A 49 15.74 13.50 19.63
N VAL A 50 15.54 14.52 20.45
CA VAL A 50 15.39 15.91 20.04
C VAL A 50 16.43 16.77 20.74
N THR A 51 16.84 17.85 20.11
CA THR A 51 17.81 18.80 20.66
C THR A 51 17.13 20.05 21.13
N LEU A 52 17.41 20.44 22.36
CA LEU A 52 16.96 21.69 22.97
C LEU A 52 18.08 22.74 22.87
N PHE A 53 17.68 23.96 22.61
CA PHE A 53 18.53 25.13 22.56
C PHE A 53 17.93 26.18 23.48
N GLY A 54 18.63 26.49 24.56
CA GLY A 54 18.30 27.59 25.45
C GLY A 54 19.19 28.80 25.17
N SER A 55 18.65 29.99 25.25
CA SER A 55 19.40 31.24 25.18
C SER A 55 18.82 32.30 26.14
N GLY A 56 19.67 33.19 26.62
CA GLY A 56 19.25 34.26 27.56
C GLY A 56 18.89 33.78 28.96
N PHE A 57 19.27 32.56 29.32
CA PHE A 57 19.21 32.06 30.70
C PHE A 57 20.29 32.71 31.54
N THR A 58 20.39 32.35 32.81
CA THR A 58 21.37 32.94 33.70
C THR A 58 22.80 32.70 33.19
N PRO A 59 23.59 33.74 32.82
CA PRO A 59 24.92 33.50 32.26
C PRO A 59 25.89 32.87 33.26
N ALA A 60 26.77 32.05 32.77
CA ALA A 60 27.88 31.52 33.55
C ALA A 60 28.83 32.67 33.95
N VAL A 61 29.29 32.68 35.21
CA VAL A 61 30.14 33.75 35.73
C VAL A 61 31.61 33.43 35.50
N LEU A 62 32.37 34.37 34.95
CA LEU A 62 33.83 34.30 34.84
C LEU A 62 34.50 35.09 35.96
N VAL A 63 35.39 34.47 36.69
CA VAL A 63 36.26 35.11 37.66
C VAL A 63 37.70 34.92 37.21
N ASN A 64 38.41 36.00 36.94
CA ASN A 64 39.81 35.98 36.44
C ASN A 64 39.98 35.11 35.18
N GLY A 65 39.01 35.18 34.27
CA GLY A 65 39.02 34.41 33.01
C GLY A 65 38.72 32.94 33.15
N LYS A 66 38.37 32.43 34.34
CA LYS A 66 37.93 31.07 34.59
C LYS A 66 36.46 31.03 34.95
N LEU A 67 35.76 30.01 34.47
CA LEU A 67 34.36 29.80 34.88
C LEU A 67 34.31 29.54 36.39
N LEU A 68 33.45 30.26 37.08
CA LEU A 68 33.18 30.03 38.48
C LEU A 68 32.48 28.68 38.64
N SER A 69 32.94 27.84 39.59
CA SER A 69 32.31 26.58 39.91
C SER A 69 31.56 26.68 41.23
N PRO A 70 30.26 26.33 41.29
CA PRO A 70 29.43 25.81 40.19
C PRO A 70 29.05 26.92 39.20
N THR A 71 29.06 26.61 37.89
CA THR A 71 28.48 27.46 36.85
C THR A 71 26.97 27.34 36.92
N HIS A 72 26.25 28.39 36.45
CA HIS A 72 24.79 28.27 36.30
C HIS A 72 24.46 27.16 35.30
N GLN A 73 23.46 26.39 35.62
CA GLN A 73 23.16 25.13 34.92
C GLN A 73 21.73 24.65 35.21
N ILE A 74 21.26 23.66 34.45
CA ILE A 74 20.13 22.84 34.83
C ILE A 74 20.73 21.62 35.55
N THR A 75 20.43 21.47 36.84
CA THR A 75 21.13 20.52 37.70
C THR A 75 20.60 19.08 37.60
N GLY A 76 19.33 18.91 37.21
CA GLY A 76 18.61 17.63 37.29
C GLY A 76 18.12 17.30 38.69
N VAL A 77 18.19 18.26 39.63
CA VAL A 77 17.78 18.06 41.03
C VAL A 77 16.77 19.12 41.48
N GLY A 78 15.76 18.71 42.21
CA GLY A 78 14.71 19.61 42.71
C GLY A 78 13.94 20.25 41.53
N PRO A 79 13.70 21.58 41.58
CA PRO A 79 12.97 22.26 40.52
C PRO A 79 13.82 22.49 39.26
N SER A 80 15.17 22.42 39.37
CA SER A 80 16.09 22.69 38.25
C SER A 80 16.20 21.48 37.33
N VAL A 81 15.19 21.30 36.47
CA VAL A 81 15.06 20.15 35.58
C VAL A 81 14.52 20.54 34.21
N ILE A 82 14.71 19.66 33.25
CA ILE A 82 13.96 19.66 32.00
C ILE A 82 12.76 18.71 32.17
N SER A 83 11.58 19.13 31.84
CA SER A 83 10.37 18.31 31.85
C SER A 83 9.67 18.33 30.49
N ILE A 84 8.93 17.26 30.18
CA ILE A 84 8.13 17.15 28.97
C ILE A 84 6.74 16.65 29.34
N GLY A 85 5.69 17.36 28.91
CA GLY A 85 4.31 17.04 29.30
C GLY A 85 4.05 17.11 30.81
N GLY A 86 4.88 17.86 31.55
CA GLY A 86 4.82 17.95 33.01
C GLY A 86 5.65 16.92 33.77
N GLU A 87 6.17 15.88 33.08
CA GLU A 87 7.00 14.83 33.70
C GLU A 87 8.48 15.26 33.64
N PRO A 88 9.20 15.31 34.79
CA PRO A 88 10.62 15.62 34.82
C PRO A 88 11.44 14.51 34.15
N LEU A 89 12.39 14.89 33.31
CA LEU A 89 13.30 13.96 32.67
C LEU A 89 14.46 13.59 33.61
N SER A 90 14.92 12.37 33.50
CA SER A 90 16.10 11.84 34.20
C SER A 90 16.92 10.97 33.26
N ALA A 91 18.07 10.50 33.67
CA ALA A 91 18.82 9.52 32.88
C ALA A 91 18.00 8.23 32.66
N PRO A 92 18.04 7.63 31.47
CA PRO A 92 18.90 7.96 30.34
C PRO A 92 18.34 9.03 29.38
N ASP A 93 17.15 9.57 29.60
CA ASP A 93 16.45 10.46 28.67
C ASP A 93 17.13 11.82 28.51
N VAL A 94 17.87 12.25 29.51
CA VAL A 94 18.69 13.46 29.49
C VAL A 94 19.94 13.29 30.37
N THR A 95 21.03 13.94 29.99
CA THR A 95 22.25 13.98 30.79
C THR A 95 22.35 15.30 31.54
N TYR A 96 22.45 15.22 32.85
CA TYR A 96 22.70 16.36 33.73
C TYR A 96 24.12 16.35 34.31
N PRO A 97 24.69 17.52 34.67
CA PRO A 97 24.14 18.86 34.51
C PRO A 97 24.22 19.38 33.09
N VAL A 98 23.28 20.26 32.71
CA VAL A 98 23.35 21.02 31.44
C VAL A 98 23.97 22.36 31.77
N ASN A 99 25.23 22.55 31.39
CA ASN A 99 26.02 23.76 31.69
C ASN A 99 25.71 24.90 30.72
N PHE A 100 25.72 26.12 31.21
CA PHE A 100 25.50 27.31 30.43
C PHE A 100 26.85 27.97 30.05
N ASP A 101 26.86 28.68 28.92
CA ASP A 101 27.97 29.54 28.54
C ASP A 101 27.89 30.92 29.21
N THR A 102 28.88 31.76 28.94
CA THR A 102 28.98 33.13 29.47
C THR A 102 27.90 34.07 28.95
N MET A 103 27.07 33.62 27.99
CA MET A 103 25.91 34.38 27.48
C MET A 103 24.58 33.77 27.92
N GLY A 104 24.61 32.71 28.74
CA GLY A 104 23.42 32.00 29.17
C GLY A 104 22.81 31.11 28.09
N ASN A 105 23.62 30.67 27.12
CA ASN A 105 23.18 29.71 26.14
C ASN A 105 23.55 28.29 26.57
N TRP A 106 22.75 27.33 26.13
CA TRP A 106 23.00 25.90 26.37
C TRP A 106 22.34 25.02 25.31
N VAL A 107 22.83 23.81 25.22
CA VAL A 107 22.29 22.77 24.32
C VAL A 107 22.17 21.48 25.10
N ALA A 108 21.04 20.80 24.94
CA ALA A 108 20.84 19.47 25.50
C ALA A 108 20.12 18.56 24.50
N SER A 109 20.59 17.31 24.42
CA SER A 109 19.86 16.26 23.71
C SER A 109 18.97 15.53 24.72
N ILE A 110 17.69 15.38 24.38
CA ILE A 110 16.75 14.64 25.19
C ILE A 110 16.09 13.55 24.37
N THR A 111 15.79 12.40 25.00
CA THR A 111 14.95 11.36 24.43
C THR A 111 13.51 11.61 24.85
N VAL A 112 12.59 11.58 23.89
CA VAL A 112 11.15 11.71 24.18
C VAL A 112 10.69 10.44 24.87
N PRO A 113 10.20 10.48 26.12
CA PRO A 113 9.86 9.28 26.89
C PRO A 113 8.77 8.43 26.22
N LEU A 114 8.93 7.12 26.28
CA LEU A 114 7.95 6.16 25.77
C LEU A 114 6.58 6.26 26.45
N THR A 115 6.56 6.65 27.74
CA THR A 115 5.34 6.82 28.52
C THR A 115 4.40 7.88 27.96
N LEU A 116 4.93 8.87 27.24
CA LEU A 116 4.16 9.97 26.66
C LEU A 116 3.29 9.56 25.46
N GLN A 117 3.46 8.38 24.92
CA GLN A 117 2.58 7.89 23.85
C GLN A 117 1.11 7.74 24.25
N THR A 118 0.80 7.76 25.56
CA THR A 118 -0.56 7.67 26.09
C THR A 118 -1.20 9.05 26.30
N VAL A 119 -0.45 10.16 26.14
CA VAL A 119 -0.98 11.51 26.35
C VAL A 119 -1.95 11.86 25.22
N ALA A 120 -3.16 12.26 25.60
CA ALA A 120 -4.16 12.76 24.67
C ALA A 120 -3.73 14.15 24.17
N GLY A 121 -3.63 14.32 22.86
CA GLY A 121 -3.24 15.57 22.23
C GLY A 121 -1.99 15.42 21.36
N ASN A 122 -1.86 16.30 20.36
CA ASN A 122 -0.75 16.26 19.41
C ASN A 122 0.39 17.21 19.78
N GLN A 123 0.33 17.85 20.97
CA GLN A 123 1.33 18.82 21.41
C GLN A 123 1.74 18.54 22.85
N LEU A 124 3.05 18.56 23.09
CA LEU A 124 3.66 18.48 24.41
C LEU A 124 4.39 19.79 24.70
N ILE A 125 4.34 20.23 25.95
CA ILE A 125 5.12 21.35 26.41
C ILE A 125 6.40 20.81 27.03
N ILE A 126 7.54 21.31 26.54
CA ILE A 126 8.83 21.10 27.16
C ILE A 126 9.13 22.34 28.02
N THR A 127 9.48 22.11 29.27
CA THR A 127 9.85 23.16 30.21
C THR A 127 11.28 22.93 30.65
N ALA A 128 12.08 23.99 30.69
CA ALA A 128 13.43 23.99 31.27
C ALA A 128 13.47 25.00 32.40
N VAL A 129 14.00 24.58 33.55
CA VAL A 129 14.17 25.41 34.75
C VAL A 129 15.63 25.35 35.15
N ASP A 130 16.29 26.50 35.27
CA ASP A 130 17.67 26.57 35.73
C ASP A 130 17.80 26.54 37.29
N ASP A 131 19.03 26.61 37.80
CA ASP A 131 19.34 26.56 39.25
C ASP A 131 18.88 27.82 40.01
N LEU A 132 18.54 28.91 39.33
CA LEU A 132 17.97 30.11 39.90
C LEU A 132 16.46 30.23 39.70
N GLY A 133 15.81 29.23 39.09
CA GLY A 133 14.38 29.22 38.88
C GLY A 133 13.92 29.92 37.59
N VAL A 134 14.82 30.33 36.72
CA VAL A 134 14.44 30.87 35.40
C VAL A 134 13.80 29.78 34.59
N THR A 135 12.56 29.98 34.18
CA THR A 135 11.73 29.00 33.52
C THR A 135 11.37 29.39 32.10
N GLN A 136 11.56 28.49 31.16
CA GLN A 136 11.13 28.70 29.79
C GLN A 136 10.46 27.43 29.22
N THR A 137 9.58 27.69 28.27
CA THR A 137 8.80 26.60 27.65
C THR A 137 8.90 26.66 26.13
N THR A 138 8.82 25.48 25.50
CA THR A 138 8.65 25.34 24.06
C THR A 138 7.66 24.24 23.77
N ARG A 139 7.14 24.18 22.52
CA ARG A 139 6.18 23.17 22.10
C ARG A 139 6.87 22.14 21.20
N LEU A 140 6.54 20.87 21.46
CA LEU A 140 6.90 19.74 20.64
C LEU A 140 5.61 19.13 20.09
N ASP A 141 5.47 19.10 18.77
CA ASP A 141 4.38 18.40 18.12
C ASP A 141 4.64 16.89 18.14
N PHE A 142 3.58 16.12 18.33
CA PHE A 142 3.67 14.67 18.55
C PHE A 142 2.88 13.90 17.50
N LYS A 143 3.54 13.03 16.76
CA LYS A 143 2.87 12.18 15.76
C LYS A 143 2.00 11.14 16.42
N THR A 144 0.75 11.04 15.97
CA THR A 144 -0.15 9.95 16.34
C THR A 144 0.10 8.77 15.41
N PRO A 145 0.18 7.52 15.94
CA PRO A 145 0.32 6.34 15.12
C PRO A 145 -0.85 6.16 14.16
N ILE A 146 -0.53 6.00 12.90
CA ILE A 146 -1.45 5.64 11.83
C ILE A 146 -0.87 4.51 11.00
N ILE A 147 -1.73 3.66 10.45
CA ILE A 147 -1.34 2.63 9.48
C ILE A 147 -2.20 2.71 8.22
N ARG A 148 -1.64 2.21 7.14
CA ARG A 148 -2.30 2.03 5.86
C ARG A 148 -1.94 0.66 5.31
N VAL A 149 -2.83 0.11 4.52
CA VAL A 149 -2.59 -1.13 3.75
C VAL A 149 -2.82 -0.88 2.28
N ASP A 150 -2.05 -1.56 1.45
CA ASP A 150 -2.15 -1.51 0.00
C ASP A 150 -1.88 -2.91 -0.57
N PRO A 151 -2.76 -3.45 -1.45
CA PRO A 151 -4.04 -2.87 -1.87
C PRO A 151 -5.07 -2.83 -0.73
N LYS A 152 -6.09 -1.99 -0.86
CA LYS A 152 -7.22 -1.93 0.10
C LYS A 152 -8.21 -3.08 -0.06
N THR A 153 -8.16 -3.75 -1.19
CA THR A 153 -9.00 -4.91 -1.51
C THR A 153 -8.15 -5.92 -2.25
N SER A 154 -8.11 -7.14 -1.76
CA SER A 154 -7.44 -8.26 -2.43
C SER A 154 -7.95 -9.60 -1.92
N SER A 155 -7.62 -10.66 -2.65
CA SER A 155 -8.00 -12.03 -2.32
C SER A 155 -7.21 -12.57 -1.13
N ARG A 156 -7.68 -13.66 -0.53
CA ARG A 156 -6.93 -14.42 0.48
C ARG A 156 -5.60 -14.90 -0.07
N ASN A 157 -4.60 -15.01 0.79
CA ASN A 157 -3.22 -15.42 0.50
C ASN A 157 -2.45 -14.44 -0.43
N SER A 158 -3.03 -13.31 -0.84
CA SER A 158 -2.31 -12.28 -1.56
C SER A 158 -1.41 -11.47 -0.63
N ASP A 159 -0.42 -10.80 -1.21
CA ASP A 159 0.42 -9.89 -0.47
C ASP A 159 -0.33 -8.62 -0.05
N LEU A 160 -0.06 -8.17 1.16
CA LEU A 160 -0.61 -6.96 1.77
C LEU A 160 0.54 -6.12 2.30
N ILE A 161 0.81 -4.99 1.65
CA ILE A 161 1.82 -4.04 2.09
C ILE A 161 1.22 -3.21 3.22
N LEU A 162 1.87 -3.21 4.38
CA LEU A 162 1.52 -2.36 5.52
C LEU A 162 2.56 -1.27 5.66
N SER A 163 2.12 -0.03 5.67
CA SER A 163 2.93 1.14 6.00
C SER A 163 2.36 1.86 7.21
N GLY A 164 3.22 2.45 8.03
CA GLY A 164 2.81 3.16 9.24
C GLY A 164 3.71 4.33 9.57
N LEU A 165 3.17 5.30 10.31
CA LEU A 165 3.87 6.49 10.77
C LEU A 165 3.47 6.78 12.21
N GLY A 166 4.35 7.50 12.95
CA GLY A 166 4.04 7.98 14.29
C GLY A 166 4.22 6.94 15.40
N PHE A 167 4.84 5.81 15.10
CA PHE A 167 5.23 4.80 16.09
C PHE A 167 6.50 5.23 16.84
N PRO A 168 6.79 4.63 18.01
CA PRO A 168 8.03 4.94 18.73
C PRO A 168 9.26 4.68 17.86
N SER A 169 10.24 5.58 17.96
CA SER A 169 11.53 5.44 17.29
C SER A 169 12.27 4.19 17.78
N SER A 170 12.88 3.47 16.86
CA SER A 170 13.88 2.45 17.21
C SER A 170 15.22 3.15 17.41
N ASN A 171 15.49 3.52 18.65
CA ASN A 171 16.74 4.12 19.06
C ASN A 171 17.57 3.08 19.82
N THR A 172 18.60 2.55 19.18
CA THR A 172 19.46 1.51 19.75
C THR A 172 20.37 2.01 20.87
N ALA A 173 20.51 3.32 21.03
CA ALA A 173 21.46 3.89 22.00
C ALA A 173 20.89 4.03 23.42
N THR A 174 19.58 4.18 23.59
CA THR A 174 18.97 4.59 24.87
C THR A 174 17.76 3.77 25.31
N ALA A 175 17.14 2.96 24.43
CA ALA A 175 15.96 2.19 24.80
C ALA A 175 15.86 0.86 24.03
N PRO A 176 15.20 -0.15 24.60
CA PRO A 176 14.95 -1.41 23.91
C PRO A 176 14.14 -1.17 22.63
N ASN A 177 14.44 -1.96 21.61
CA ASN A 177 13.68 -1.92 20.36
C ASN A 177 12.19 -2.15 20.64
N VAL A 178 11.39 -1.12 20.45
CA VAL A 178 9.95 -1.23 20.58
C VAL A 178 9.40 -2.11 19.48
N LYS A 179 8.60 -3.10 19.84
CA LYS A 179 7.92 -3.97 18.90
C LYS A 179 6.49 -3.49 18.66
N VAL A 180 6.03 -3.61 17.44
CA VAL A 180 4.64 -3.37 17.05
C VAL A 180 4.06 -4.67 16.54
N SER A 181 3.08 -5.20 17.26
CA SER A 181 2.35 -6.42 16.89
C SER A 181 1.27 -6.06 15.87
N ILE A 182 1.24 -6.78 14.76
CA ILE A 182 0.26 -6.60 13.69
C ILE A 182 -0.76 -7.73 13.75
N THR A 183 -2.03 -7.37 13.78
CA THR A 183 -3.13 -8.34 13.72
C THR A 183 -4.08 -8.02 12.58
N TYR A 184 -4.68 -9.05 12.02
CA TYR A 184 -5.69 -8.98 10.97
C TYR A 184 -6.93 -9.74 11.45
N SER A 185 -8.03 -9.04 11.72
CA SER A 185 -9.27 -9.60 12.30
C SER A 185 -9.02 -10.56 13.47
N GLY A 186 -8.06 -10.18 14.35
CA GLY A 186 -7.66 -10.98 15.51
C GLY A 186 -6.57 -12.02 15.27
N VAL A 187 -6.22 -12.31 14.02
CA VAL A 187 -5.10 -13.22 13.67
C VAL A 187 -3.80 -12.43 13.74
N VAL A 188 -2.82 -12.93 14.48
CA VAL A 188 -1.48 -12.30 14.56
C VAL A 188 -0.73 -12.58 13.26
N LEU A 189 -0.32 -11.51 12.57
CA LEU A 189 0.50 -11.60 11.35
C LEU A 189 2.00 -11.59 11.66
N GLY A 190 2.40 -10.91 12.72
CA GLY A 190 3.79 -10.80 13.13
C GLY A 190 4.07 -9.53 13.94
N GLU A 191 5.36 -9.29 14.15
CA GLU A 191 5.85 -8.10 14.84
C GLU A 191 6.84 -7.34 13.95
N ILE A 192 6.75 -6.02 13.97
CA ILE A 192 7.64 -5.12 13.24
C ILE A 192 8.37 -4.24 14.26
N THR A 193 9.63 -3.92 13.98
CA THR A 193 10.37 -2.88 14.68
C THR A 193 10.29 -1.60 13.83
N PRO A 194 9.76 -0.48 14.36
CA PRO A 194 9.76 0.78 13.63
C PRO A 194 11.19 1.25 13.33
N ASN A 195 11.37 2.07 12.30
CA ASN A 195 12.66 2.71 12.06
C ASN A 195 12.90 3.90 13.02
N TYR A 196 14.04 4.59 12.89
CA TYR A 196 14.39 5.76 13.70
C TYR A 196 13.33 6.89 13.64
N PHE A 197 12.62 7.02 12.53
CA PHE A 197 11.59 8.06 12.35
C PHE A 197 10.19 7.60 12.79
N GLY A 198 10.08 6.39 13.38
CA GLY A 198 8.82 5.81 13.80
C GLY A 198 7.95 5.36 12.64
N GLU A 199 8.55 4.92 11.55
CA GLU A 199 7.86 4.41 10.37
C GLU A 199 7.87 2.88 10.38
N LEU A 200 6.77 2.29 9.90
CA LEU A 200 6.64 0.86 9.64
C LEU A 200 6.57 0.63 8.14
N ASP A 201 7.21 -0.42 7.69
CA ASP A 201 7.12 -0.92 6.32
C ASP A 201 7.31 -2.44 6.34
N ALA A 202 6.28 -3.18 5.94
CA ALA A 202 6.33 -4.64 5.89
C ALA A 202 5.31 -5.19 4.90
N VAL A 203 5.58 -6.39 4.42
CA VAL A 203 4.65 -7.17 3.60
C VAL A 203 4.16 -8.35 4.43
N PHE A 204 2.86 -8.51 4.49
CA PHE A 204 2.17 -9.64 5.10
C PHE A 204 1.32 -10.34 4.06
N THR A 205 0.86 -11.53 4.38
CA THR A 205 -0.10 -12.26 3.55
C THR A 205 -1.50 -12.12 4.15
N VAL A 206 -2.50 -11.84 3.32
CA VAL A 206 -3.91 -11.85 3.74
C VAL A 206 -4.26 -13.24 4.26
N PRO A 207 -4.74 -13.39 5.51
CA PRO A 207 -5.01 -14.71 6.08
C PRO A 207 -6.05 -15.50 5.31
N ALA A 208 -5.85 -16.81 5.18
CA ALA A 208 -6.83 -17.72 4.58
C ALA A 208 -8.20 -17.72 5.29
N VAL A 209 -8.22 -17.35 6.58
CA VAL A 209 -9.42 -17.25 7.42
C VAL A 209 -10.06 -15.85 7.37
N ALA A 210 -9.59 -14.95 6.51
CA ALA A 210 -10.18 -13.63 6.37
C ALA A 210 -11.67 -13.70 6.03
N ASN A 211 -12.47 -12.83 6.66
CA ASN A 211 -13.92 -12.78 6.44
C ASN A 211 -14.24 -12.24 5.04
N THR A 212 -15.22 -12.86 4.37
CA THR A 212 -15.76 -12.43 3.06
C THR A 212 -17.29 -12.54 3.03
N PRO A 213 -17.98 -11.73 2.21
CA PRO A 213 -17.54 -10.43 1.70
C PRO A 213 -17.48 -9.46 2.88
N SER A 214 -16.33 -8.98 3.25
CA SER A 214 -16.25 -8.20 4.49
C SER A 214 -15.05 -7.28 4.53
N THR A 215 -15.21 -6.28 5.35
CA THR A 215 -14.13 -5.40 5.77
C THR A 215 -13.45 -6.01 7.00
N ASN A 216 -12.19 -6.35 6.85
CA ASN A 216 -11.37 -6.91 7.92
C ASN A 216 -10.57 -5.79 8.61
N ILE A 217 -10.47 -5.85 9.92
CA ILE A 217 -9.72 -4.86 10.71
C ILE A 217 -8.26 -5.27 10.75
N VAL A 218 -7.38 -4.37 10.31
CA VAL A 218 -5.92 -4.46 10.48
C VAL A 218 -5.53 -3.53 11.61
N GLN A 219 -4.83 -4.07 12.60
CA GLN A 219 -4.46 -3.34 13.79
C GLN A 219 -2.95 -3.46 14.06
N ALA A 220 -2.33 -2.33 14.35
CA ALA A 220 -0.95 -2.25 14.82
C ALA A 220 -0.95 -1.80 16.28
N ARG A 221 -0.50 -2.66 17.19
CA ARG A 221 -0.42 -2.41 18.63
C ARG A 221 1.02 -2.31 19.06
N ILE A 222 1.37 -1.25 19.75
CA ILE A 222 2.68 -1.12 20.38
C ILE A 222 2.73 -2.09 21.57
N VAL A 223 3.67 -3.03 21.55
CA VAL A 223 3.82 -4.06 22.60
C VAL A 223 4.17 -3.39 23.93
N GLY A 224 3.47 -3.77 25.00
CA GLY A 224 3.61 -3.18 26.34
C GLY A 224 2.83 -1.90 26.56
N TYR A 225 2.10 -1.39 25.54
CA TYR A 225 1.34 -0.15 25.64
C TYR A 225 -0.06 -0.29 25.06
N ASN A 226 -1.01 0.53 25.53
CA ASN A 226 -2.41 0.47 25.09
C ASN A 226 -2.68 1.24 23.77
N ARG A 227 -1.64 1.73 23.10
CA ARG A 227 -1.82 2.50 21.88
C ARG A 227 -1.92 1.63 20.66
N VAL A 228 -2.91 1.92 19.83
CA VAL A 228 -3.29 1.13 18.66
C VAL A 228 -3.55 2.05 17.49
N ALA A 229 -3.05 1.68 16.32
CA ALA A 229 -3.47 2.23 15.03
C ALA A 229 -4.31 1.19 14.29
N ILE A 230 -5.36 1.64 13.60
CA ILE A 230 -6.32 0.76 12.94
C ILE A 230 -6.52 1.23 11.51
N THR A 231 -6.61 0.27 10.59
CA THR A 231 -7.10 0.47 9.23
C THR A 231 -7.95 -0.73 8.83
N THR A 232 -8.51 -0.69 7.63
CA THR A 232 -9.38 -1.76 7.14
C THR A 232 -8.90 -2.26 5.79
N HIS A 233 -9.15 -3.54 5.53
CA HIS A 233 -8.90 -4.22 4.27
C HIS A 233 -10.13 -5.04 3.89
N SER A 234 -10.52 -5.01 2.62
CA SER A 234 -11.67 -5.77 2.12
C SER A 234 -11.21 -7.03 1.40
N VAL A 235 -11.91 -8.13 1.65
CA VAL A 235 -11.72 -9.39 0.92
C VAL A 235 -13.03 -9.73 0.23
N PRO A 236 -13.09 -9.78 -1.11
CA PRO A 236 -14.28 -10.15 -1.86
C PRO A 236 -14.57 -11.65 -1.73
N ASP A 237 -15.83 -12.04 -2.00
CA ASP A 237 -16.19 -13.43 -2.17
C ASP A 237 -15.60 -13.99 -3.45
N ALA A 238 -15.19 -15.25 -3.41
CA ALA A 238 -14.85 -15.99 -4.61
C ALA A 238 -16.07 -16.09 -5.55
N ASN A 239 -15.84 -15.86 -6.82
CA ASN A 239 -16.86 -15.89 -7.85
C ASN A 239 -16.44 -16.78 -9.02
N ILE A 240 -17.43 -17.40 -9.66
CA ILE A 240 -17.25 -18.09 -10.95
C ILE A 240 -18.35 -17.72 -11.93
N VAL A 241 -17.99 -17.65 -13.19
CA VAL A 241 -18.91 -17.41 -14.31
C VAL A 241 -18.75 -18.54 -15.32
N ALA A 242 -19.85 -19.11 -15.75
CA ALA A 242 -19.87 -20.17 -16.77
C ALA A 242 -20.22 -19.58 -18.16
N SER A 243 -19.54 -20.06 -19.17
CA SER A 243 -19.83 -19.72 -20.56
C SER A 243 -19.73 -20.98 -21.45
N PRO A 244 -20.81 -21.37 -22.11
CA PRO A 244 -22.18 -20.83 -22.02
C PRO A 244 -22.83 -21.11 -20.66
N THR A 245 -23.98 -20.47 -20.39
CA THR A 245 -24.79 -20.70 -19.18
C THR A 245 -25.84 -21.81 -19.40
N THR A 246 -26.02 -22.26 -20.65
CA THR A 246 -26.95 -23.33 -21.06
C THR A 246 -26.29 -24.23 -22.08
N GLY A 247 -26.64 -25.48 -22.10
CA GLY A 247 -26.13 -26.44 -23.08
C GLY A 247 -26.62 -27.85 -22.80
N ARG A 248 -26.14 -28.84 -23.58
CA ARG A 248 -26.46 -30.25 -23.45
C ARG A 248 -25.30 -31.02 -22.81
N ALA A 249 -25.58 -32.28 -22.45
CA ALA A 249 -24.54 -33.20 -22.06
C ALA A 249 -23.45 -33.32 -23.16
N GLY A 250 -22.19 -33.33 -22.77
CA GLY A 250 -21.04 -33.36 -23.68
C GLY A 250 -20.61 -31.99 -24.23
N SER A 251 -21.43 -30.89 -24.08
CA SER A 251 -21.01 -29.57 -24.51
C SER A 251 -19.84 -29.05 -23.65
N VAL A 252 -18.93 -28.29 -24.28
CA VAL A 252 -17.82 -27.67 -23.56
C VAL A 252 -18.33 -26.44 -22.80
N VAL A 253 -18.04 -26.39 -21.53
CA VAL A 253 -18.30 -25.24 -20.65
C VAL A 253 -16.99 -24.71 -20.14
N THR A 254 -16.80 -23.41 -20.28
CA THR A 254 -15.65 -22.69 -19.71
C THR A 254 -16.11 -21.95 -18.48
N ILE A 255 -15.41 -22.13 -17.37
CA ILE A 255 -15.55 -21.30 -16.17
C ILE A 255 -14.41 -20.32 -16.06
N THR A 256 -14.74 -19.07 -15.74
CA THR A 256 -13.82 -18.01 -15.35
C THR A 256 -14.05 -17.72 -13.89
N ALA A 257 -13.00 -17.78 -13.11
CA ALA A 257 -13.02 -17.64 -11.65
C ALA A 257 -12.22 -16.43 -11.21
N SER A 258 -12.67 -15.76 -10.15
CA SER A 258 -11.99 -14.63 -9.51
C SER A 258 -12.12 -14.71 -7.98
N ASP A 259 -11.22 -13.99 -7.30
CA ASP A 259 -11.25 -13.76 -5.85
C ASP A 259 -11.10 -15.02 -4.97
N PHE A 260 -10.60 -16.10 -5.55
CA PHE A 260 -10.14 -17.26 -4.79
C PHE A 260 -8.80 -16.96 -4.09
N PRO A 261 -8.39 -17.80 -3.11
CA PRO A 261 -7.04 -17.72 -2.57
C PRO A 261 -5.99 -17.81 -3.69
N THR A 262 -4.97 -16.96 -3.63
CA THR A 262 -3.93 -16.90 -4.67
C THR A 262 -3.04 -18.14 -4.67
N ILE A 263 -2.50 -18.50 -5.83
CA ILE A 263 -1.53 -19.60 -6.02
C ILE A 263 -2.01 -20.90 -5.33
N SER A 264 -3.31 -21.17 -5.43
CA SER A 264 -3.95 -22.32 -4.79
C SER A 264 -4.41 -23.34 -5.83
N PRO A 265 -4.17 -24.65 -5.63
CA PRO A 265 -4.69 -25.66 -6.53
C PRO A 265 -6.22 -25.69 -6.48
N VAL A 266 -6.85 -25.81 -7.64
CA VAL A 266 -8.30 -26.06 -7.74
C VAL A 266 -8.53 -27.54 -7.41
N SER A 267 -9.01 -27.80 -6.20
CA SER A 267 -9.16 -29.16 -5.66
C SER A 267 -10.31 -29.92 -6.29
N SER A 268 -11.36 -29.21 -6.74
CA SER A 268 -12.48 -29.84 -7.45
C SER A 268 -13.28 -28.82 -8.29
N ILE A 269 -13.78 -29.31 -9.42
CA ILE A 269 -14.89 -28.69 -10.16
C ILE A 269 -15.98 -29.74 -10.26
N ARG A 270 -17.20 -29.38 -9.87
CA ARG A 270 -18.35 -30.29 -9.80
C ARG A 270 -19.55 -29.67 -10.50
N VAL A 271 -20.36 -30.55 -11.15
CA VAL A 271 -21.67 -30.20 -11.66
C VAL A 271 -22.70 -31.02 -10.89
N GLY A 272 -23.49 -30.39 -10.04
CA GLY A 272 -24.27 -31.10 -9.04
C GLY A 272 -23.36 -31.94 -8.14
N ASN A 273 -23.57 -33.26 -8.12
CA ASN A 273 -22.74 -34.17 -7.35
C ASN A 273 -21.60 -34.83 -8.17
N THR A 274 -21.52 -34.54 -9.47
CA THR A 274 -20.52 -35.17 -10.37
C THR A 274 -19.27 -34.31 -10.43
N THR A 275 -18.11 -34.88 -10.09
CA THR A 275 -16.82 -34.21 -10.29
C THR A 275 -16.45 -34.30 -11.77
N VAL A 276 -16.03 -33.17 -12.35
CA VAL A 276 -15.57 -33.11 -13.74
C VAL A 276 -14.05 -32.97 -13.77
N SER A 277 -13.44 -33.59 -14.77
CA SER A 277 -11.99 -33.54 -14.97
C SER A 277 -11.63 -32.41 -15.91
N THR A 278 -10.60 -31.71 -15.58
CA THR A 278 -9.96 -30.67 -16.39
C THR A 278 -8.50 -31.03 -16.64
N SER A 279 -7.97 -30.70 -17.79
CA SER A 279 -6.56 -30.98 -18.12
C SER A 279 -5.95 -29.76 -18.80
N PRO A 280 -4.90 -29.16 -18.21
CA PRO A 280 -4.33 -29.45 -16.90
C PRO A 280 -5.27 -29.06 -15.75
N ALA A 281 -5.03 -29.61 -14.55
CA ALA A 281 -5.73 -29.17 -13.34
C ALA A 281 -5.37 -27.69 -13.07
N PRO A 282 -6.34 -26.79 -12.94
CA PRO A 282 -6.06 -25.36 -12.81
C PRO A 282 -5.49 -25.04 -11.43
N ILE A 283 -4.64 -24.01 -11.43
CA ILE A 283 -4.12 -23.35 -10.22
C ILE A 283 -4.51 -21.89 -10.33
N THR A 284 -4.94 -21.27 -9.26
CA THR A 284 -5.21 -19.82 -9.23
C THR A 284 -3.92 -19.04 -9.43
N ASN A 285 -4.00 -17.95 -10.18
CA ASN A 285 -2.87 -17.04 -10.39
C ASN A 285 -2.63 -16.14 -9.15
N GLN A 286 -1.73 -15.17 -9.29
CA GLN A 286 -1.43 -14.19 -8.21
C GLN A 286 -2.60 -13.29 -7.84
N ASP A 287 -3.62 -13.18 -8.71
CA ASP A 287 -4.85 -12.41 -8.47
C ASP A 287 -6.00 -13.29 -7.94
N GLY A 288 -5.74 -14.58 -7.66
CA GLY A 288 -6.79 -15.51 -7.23
C GLY A 288 -7.76 -15.90 -8.34
N SER A 289 -7.35 -15.79 -9.62
CA SER A 289 -8.18 -16.09 -10.77
C SER A 289 -7.70 -17.34 -11.51
N PHE A 290 -8.61 -18.05 -12.16
CA PHE A 290 -8.29 -19.12 -13.11
C PHE A 290 -9.36 -19.23 -14.20
N VAL A 291 -8.99 -19.87 -15.29
CA VAL A 291 -9.92 -20.26 -16.36
C VAL A 291 -9.76 -21.76 -16.59
N SER A 292 -10.88 -22.45 -16.72
CA SER A 292 -10.87 -23.90 -16.96
C SER A 292 -12.08 -24.30 -17.80
N SER A 293 -11.89 -25.33 -18.63
CA SER A 293 -12.96 -25.87 -19.46
C SER A 293 -13.13 -27.38 -19.18
N PHE A 294 -14.36 -27.81 -19.28
CA PHE A 294 -14.71 -29.23 -19.12
C PHE A 294 -15.94 -29.55 -20.00
N ASN A 295 -16.13 -30.84 -20.25
CA ASN A 295 -17.34 -31.32 -20.92
C ASN A 295 -18.44 -31.49 -19.89
N MET A 296 -19.65 -31.00 -20.19
CA MET A 296 -20.82 -31.14 -19.33
C MET A 296 -21.15 -32.65 -19.15
N PRO A 297 -21.22 -33.15 -17.91
CA PRO A 297 -21.51 -34.55 -17.66
C PRO A 297 -22.95 -34.91 -18.06
N LEU A 298 -23.19 -36.23 -18.24
CA LEU A 298 -24.54 -36.74 -18.51
C LEU A 298 -25.35 -36.70 -17.21
N LEU A 299 -26.27 -35.74 -17.12
CA LEU A 299 -27.20 -35.54 -16.00
C LEU A 299 -28.61 -35.37 -16.54
N SER A 300 -29.61 -35.37 -15.64
CA SER A 300 -30.99 -35.00 -16.00
C SER A 300 -31.06 -33.56 -16.47
N THR A 301 -32.01 -33.28 -17.39
CA THR A 301 -32.31 -31.90 -17.79
C THR A 301 -32.74 -31.06 -16.60
N GLY A 302 -32.42 -29.76 -16.66
CA GLY A 302 -32.73 -28.82 -15.58
C GLY A 302 -31.56 -27.97 -15.15
N VAL A 303 -31.76 -27.27 -14.06
CA VAL A 303 -30.73 -26.38 -13.51
C VAL A 303 -29.79 -27.16 -12.59
N HIS A 304 -28.50 -27.07 -12.88
CA HIS A 304 -27.43 -27.68 -12.10
C HIS A 304 -26.48 -26.59 -11.57
N ALA A 305 -26.03 -26.77 -10.33
CA ALA A 305 -24.98 -25.94 -9.76
C ALA A 305 -23.61 -26.43 -10.27
N ILE A 306 -22.82 -25.54 -10.86
CA ILE A 306 -21.40 -25.74 -11.08
C ILE A 306 -20.69 -25.15 -9.87
N THR A 307 -19.90 -25.96 -9.17
CA THR A 307 -19.14 -25.56 -7.98
C THR A 307 -17.65 -25.74 -8.26
N ALA A 308 -16.87 -24.69 -8.06
CA ALA A 308 -15.41 -24.79 -8.08
C ALA A 308 -14.86 -24.53 -6.68
N THR A 309 -13.84 -25.30 -6.28
CA THR A 309 -13.20 -25.18 -4.96
C THR A 309 -11.69 -25.04 -5.15
N ALA A 310 -11.11 -23.97 -4.58
CA ALA A 310 -9.69 -23.73 -4.55
C ALA A 310 -9.28 -23.15 -3.20
N GLY A 311 -8.17 -23.63 -2.62
CA GLY A 311 -7.68 -23.18 -1.31
C GLY A 311 -8.71 -23.32 -0.18
N GLY A 312 -9.62 -24.32 -0.28
CA GLY A 312 -10.69 -24.54 0.68
C GLY A 312 -11.91 -23.62 0.54
N ILE A 313 -11.92 -22.72 -0.43
CA ILE A 313 -13.02 -21.80 -0.74
C ILE A 313 -13.79 -22.30 -1.95
N SER A 314 -15.12 -22.21 -1.90
CA SER A 314 -15.99 -22.64 -2.99
C SER A 314 -16.84 -21.49 -3.51
N ALA A 315 -17.04 -21.45 -4.83
CA ALA A 315 -17.98 -20.57 -5.49
C ALA A 315 -18.91 -21.39 -6.39
N VAL A 316 -20.10 -20.85 -6.64
CA VAL A 316 -21.17 -21.56 -7.33
C VAL A 316 -21.74 -20.68 -8.43
N VAL A 317 -22.01 -21.30 -9.61
CA VAL A 317 -22.79 -20.68 -10.68
C VAL A 317 -23.83 -21.69 -11.19
N LEU A 318 -24.98 -21.21 -11.61
CA LEU A 318 -26.03 -22.07 -12.16
C LEU A 318 -25.84 -22.25 -13.65
N PHE A 319 -26.09 -23.49 -14.11
CA PHE A 319 -26.07 -23.89 -15.51
C PHE A 319 -27.35 -24.64 -15.84
N THR A 320 -27.98 -24.33 -16.97
CA THR A 320 -29.19 -25.05 -17.42
C THR A 320 -28.82 -26.13 -18.43
N LEU A 321 -28.98 -27.38 -18.04
CA LEU A 321 -28.85 -28.51 -18.94
C LEU A 321 -30.14 -28.70 -19.72
N THR A 322 -30.06 -28.59 -21.02
CA THR A 322 -31.19 -28.75 -21.94
C THR A 322 -31.22 -30.17 -22.54
N ASP A 323 -32.41 -30.65 -22.88
CA ASP A 323 -32.53 -31.84 -23.72
C ASP A 323 -31.81 -31.60 -25.05
N GLY A 324 -30.95 -32.51 -25.41
CA GLY A 324 -30.57 -32.61 -26.80
C GLY A 324 -31.83 -33.05 -27.55
N ASP A 325 -32.33 -32.25 -28.45
CA ASP A 325 -33.25 -32.83 -29.44
C ASP A 325 -32.65 -34.14 -29.93
N ALA A 326 -33.44 -35.25 -29.87
CA ALA A 326 -33.03 -36.52 -30.42
C ALA A 326 -32.51 -36.20 -31.82
N VAL A 327 -31.23 -36.51 -32.05
CA VAL A 327 -30.63 -36.29 -33.37
C VAL A 327 -31.37 -37.23 -34.30
N VAL A 328 -32.43 -36.71 -34.92
CA VAL A 328 -32.87 -37.22 -36.21
C VAL A 328 -31.63 -37.05 -37.06
N ASP A 329 -31.11 -38.17 -37.56
CA ASP A 329 -29.95 -38.30 -38.44
C ASP A 329 -29.97 -37.14 -39.48
N GLN A 330 -29.46 -35.99 -39.09
CA GLN A 330 -29.31 -34.84 -39.96
C GLN A 330 -27.99 -35.02 -40.63
N VAL A 331 -28.06 -35.36 -41.88
CA VAL A 331 -27.01 -35.15 -42.88
C VAL A 331 -26.05 -34.08 -42.40
N LEU A 332 -24.78 -34.47 -42.20
CA LEU A 332 -23.68 -33.57 -41.92
C LEU A 332 -23.92 -32.24 -42.67
N PRO A 333 -24.07 -31.11 -42.00
CA PRO A 333 -24.09 -29.87 -42.74
C PRO A 333 -22.75 -29.79 -43.44
N THR A 334 -22.80 -29.72 -44.79
CA THR A 334 -21.66 -29.31 -45.61
C THR A 334 -20.94 -28.21 -44.86
N PRO A 335 -19.60 -28.32 -44.69
CA PRO A 335 -18.86 -27.27 -43.99
C PRO A 335 -19.26 -25.95 -44.58
N ILE A 336 -19.87 -25.08 -43.78
CA ILE A 336 -20.08 -23.69 -44.15
C ILE A 336 -18.69 -23.19 -44.52
N PRO A 337 -18.46 -22.72 -45.73
CA PRO A 337 -17.15 -22.23 -46.15
C PRO A 337 -16.75 -21.23 -45.08
N ALA A 338 -15.56 -21.40 -44.48
CA ALA A 338 -15.02 -20.53 -43.46
C ALA A 338 -15.23 -19.10 -43.97
N SER A 339 -16.18 -18.39 -43.40
CA SER A 339 -16.42 -17.00 -43.72
C SER A 339 -15.10 -16.29 -43.49
N SER A 340 -14.58 -15.65 -44.53
CA SER A 340 -13.32 -14.94 -44.52
C SER A 340 -13.18 -14.16 -43.23
N SER A 341 -12.22 -14.52 -42.41
CA SER A 341 -11.89 -13.81 -41.17
C SER A 341 -11.09 -12.52 -41.42
N ALA A 342 -11.13 -12.03 -42.68
CA ALA A 342 -10.50 -10.78 -43.05
C ALA A 342 -11.13 -9.61 -42.26
N PRO A 343 -10.31 -8.69 -41.75
CA PRO A 343 -10.78 -7.56 -40.94
C PRO A 343 -11.87 -6.73 -41.62
N VAL A 344 -11.77 -6.54 -42.93
CA VAL A 344 -12.76 -5.78 -43.73
C VAL A 344 -14.17 -6.34 -43.65
N ASN A 345 -14.32 -7.66 -43.53
CA ASN A 345 -15.61 -8.31 -43.43
C ASN A 345 -16.07 -8.44 -41.97
N THR A 346 -15.10 -8.76 -41.11
CA THR A 346 -15.36 -9.08 -39.69
C THR A 346 -15.68 -7.83 -38.88
N LEU A 347 -15.12 -6.70 -39.25
CA LEU A 347 -15.28 -5.40 -38.59
C LEU A 347 -16.12 -4.41 -39.42
N ALA A 348 -16.83 -4.90 -40.45
CA ALA A 348 -17.65 -4.06 -41.32
C ALA A 348 -18.61 -3.16 -40.54
N ASN A 349 -19.36 -3.75 -39.61
CA ASN A 349 -20.33 -3.00 -38.80
C ASN A 349 -19.68 -1.90 -37.92
N LEU A 350 -18.41 -2.06 -37.54
CA LEU A 350 -17.68 -1.03 -36.79
C LEU A 350 -17.10 0.05 -37.69
N ALA A 351 -16.91 -0.27 -38.97
CA ALA A 351 -16.37 0.66 -39.96
C ALA A 351 -17.44 1.56 -40.60
N GLU A 352 -18.72 1.29 -40.37
CA GLU A 352 -19.83 2.15 -40.75
C GLU A 352 -19.68 3.52 -40.07
N ASP A 353 -20.04 4.58 -40.80
CA ASP A 353 -19.97 5.98 -40.36
C ASP A 353 -18.57 6.42 -39.83
N ASP A 354 -17.50 5.82 -40.39
CA ASP A 354 -16.11 6.08 -39.96
C ASP A 354 -15.86 5.86 -38.45
N ASN A 355 -16.67 5.02 -37.80
CA ASN A 355 -16.57 4.77 -36.38
C ASN A 355 -15.29 3.98 -36.01
N LEU A 356 -14.85 3.04 -36.87
CA LEU A 356 -13.60 2.30 -36.65
C LEU A 356 -12.39 3.13 -37.07
N ILE A 357 -11.60 3.58 -36.12
CA ILE A 357 -10.38 4.32 -36.39
C ILE A 357 -9.23 3.38 -36.78
N ARG A 358 -8.94 2.39 -35.93
CA ARG A 358 -7.79 1.49 -36.12
C ARG A 358 -7.85 0.28 -35.22
N VAL A 359 -7.27 -0.81 -35.68
CA VAL A 359 -7.04 -2.05 -34.91
C VAL A 359 -5.57 -2.34 -34.83
N TRP A 360 -5.07 -2.73 -33.68
CA TRP A 360 -3.71 -3.19 -33.47
C TRP A 360 -3.69 -4.58 -32.87
N THR A 361 -2.66 -5.34 -33.16
CA THR A 361 -2.31 -6.58 -32.45
C THR A 361 -0.80 -6.71 -32.34
N PHE A 362 -0.32 -7.36 -31.30
CA PHE A 362 1.09 -7.65 -31.11
C PHE A 362 1.36 -9.13 -31.31
N ASN A 363 2.35 -9.45 -32.13
CA ASN A 363 2.82 -10.81 -32.30
C ASN A 363 4.02 -11.06 -31.39
N ASN A 364 3.83 -11.95 -30.41
CA ASN A 364 4.86 -12.28 -29.44
C ASN A 364 6.02 -13.11 -30.02
N ALA A 365 5.79 -13.84 -31.11
CA ALA A 365 6.80 -14.70 -31.69
C ALA A 365 7.92 -13.88 -32.37
N ASP A 366 7.54 -12.91 -33.19
CA ASP A 366 8.44 -12.06 -33.94
C ASP A 366 8.60 -10.65 -33.35
N LYS A 367 7.97 -10.38 -32.17
CA LYS A 367 8.01 -9.10 -31.45
C LYS A 367 7.58 -7.91 -32.31
N SER A 368 6.62 -8.12 -33.20
CA SER A 368 6.16 -7.11 -34.16
C SER A 368 4.73 -6.66 -33.88
N TRP A 369 4.43 -5.44 -34.23
CA TRP A 369 3.09 -4.88 -34.28
C TRP A 369 2.47 -4.98 -35.64
N ALA A 370 1.22 -5.39 -35.72
CA ALA A 370 0.40 -5.35 -36.93
C ALA A 370 -0.81 -4.46 -36.72
N PHE A 371 -1.30 -3.81 -37.78
CA PHE A 371 -2.47 -2.95 -37.73
C PHE A 371 -3.41 -3.13 -38.89
N TYR A 372 -4.66 -2.72 -38.71
CA TYR A 372 -5.68 -2.56 -39.71
C TYR A 372 -6.39 -1.21 -39.53
N ASP A 373 -6.55 -0.50 -40.63
CA ASP A 373 -7.27 0.79 -40.72
C ASP A 373 -8.24 0.69 -41.89
N SER A 374 -9.53 0.94 -41.64
CA SER A 374 -10.60 0.79 -42.65
C SER A 374 -10.53 1.84 -43.75
N ARG A 375 -9.88 2.96 -43.52
CA ARG A 375 -9.82 4.08 -44.46
C ARG A 375 -8.99 3.75 -45.72
N PRO A 376 -9.47 4.11 -46.91
CA PRO A 376 -8.80 3.75 -48.20
C PRO A 376 -7.34 4.17 -48.27
N ALA A 377 -6.97 5.30 -47.67
CA ALA A 377 -5.61 5.80 -47.65
C ALA A 377 -4.58 4.83 -47.04
N PHE A 378 -5.03 3.95 -46.12
CA PHE A 378 -4.19 2.99 -45.38
C PHE A 378 -4.27 1.57 -45.92
N SER A 379 -5.07 1.31 -46.98
CA SER A 379 -5.35 -0.04 -47.48
C SER A 379 -4.08 -0.83 -47.86
N LYS A 380 -3.06 -0.17 -48.42
CA LYS A 380 -1.78 -0.79 -48.76
C LYS A 380 -0.86 -1.02 -47.56
N ALA A 381 -1.04 -0.26 -46.48
CA ALA A 381 -0.22 -0.32 -45.29
C ALA A 381 -0.74 -1.33 -44.24
N ASN A 382 -1.98 -1.79 -44.39
CA ASN A 382 -2.60 -2.76 -43.49
C ASN A 382 -1.80 -4.06 -43.44
N SER A 383 -1.41 -4.46 -42.23
CA SER A 383 -0.62 -5.69 -41.98
C SER A 383 -1.44 -6.81 -41.35
N ILE A 384 -2.58 -6.52 -40.70
CA ILE A 384 -3.52 -7.55 -40.25
C ILE A 384 -4.31 -8.01 -41.49
N ARG A 385 -4.12 -9.26 -41.90
CA ARG A 385 -4.82 -9.87 -43.05
C ARG A 385 -6.03 -10.70 -42.64
N THR A 386 -5.92 -11.28 -41.43
CA THR A 386 -6.96 -12.15 -40.81
C THR A 386 -7.07 -11.84 -39.32
N MET A 387 -8.30 -11.91 -38.82
CA MET A 387 -8.56 -11.91 -37.35
C MET A 387 -8.45 -13.36 -36.91
N GLU A 388 -7.54 -13.64 -35.97
CA GLU A 388 -7.19 -14.98 -35.54
C GLU A 388 -7.75 -15.27 -34.14
N PRO A 389 -8.47 -16.39 -33.91
CA PRO A 389 -8.89 -16.81 -32.60
C PRO A 389 -7.71 -16.94 -31.62
N GLY A 390 -7.91 -16.49 -30.38
CA GLY A 390 -6.88 -16.53 -29.35
C GLY A 390 -5.91 -15.36 -29.36
N ARG A 391 -5.98 -14.46 -30.36
CA ARG A 391 -5.24 -13.20 -30.35
C ARG A 391 -6.03 -12.11 -29.63
N VAL A 392 -5.28 -11.12 -29.16
CA VAL A 392 -5.83 -9.93 -28.53
C VAL A 392 -5.67 -8.75 -29.48
N TYR A 393 -6.74 -7.98 -29.64
CA TYR A 393 -6.78 -6.81 -30.51
C TYR A 393 -7.14 -5.55 -29.73
N TRP A 394 -6.43 -4.45 -29.96
CA TRP A 394 -6.78 -3.11 -29.52
C TRP A 394 -7.60 -2.45 -30.62
N ILE A 395 -8.86 -2.17 -30.36
CA ILE A 395 -9.80 -1.56 -31.30
C ILE A 395 -10.12 -0.15 -30.83
N ARG A 396 -9.86 0.83 -31.70
CA ARG A 396 -10.18 2.23 -31.42
C ARG A 396 -11.39 2.68 -32.19
N LEU A 397 -12.37 3.23 -31.47
CA LEU A 397 -13.62 3.76 -32.01
C LEU A 397 -13.76 5.26 -31.76
N ASN A 398 -14.52 5.93 -32.65
CA ASN A 398 -14.94 7.32 -32.48
C ASN A 398 -16.14 7.43 -31.54
N GLU A 399 -17.03 6.44 -31.54
CA GLU A 399 -18.26 6.43 -30.75
C GLU A 399 -18.49 5.06 -30.10
N THR A 400 -19.25 5.04 -29.02
CA THR A 400 -19.66 3.80 -28.34
C THR A 400 -20.68 3.05 -29.20
N GLN A 401 -20.42 1.77 -29.46
CA GLN A 401 -21.27 0.93 -30.29
C GLN A 401 -21.46 -0.46 -29.72
N THR A 402 -22.70 -0.97 -29.78
CA THR A 402 -22.99 -2.37 -29.50
C THR A 402 -23.01 -3.14 -30.82
N THR A 403 -22.17 -4.14 -30.94
CA THR A 403 -22.05 -4.93 -32.18
C THR A 403 -21.77 -6.40 -31.88
N ALA A 404 -22.06 -7.26 -32.85
CA ALA A 404 -21.70 -8.66 -32.78
C ALA A 404 -20.32 -8.87 -33.42
N LEU A 405 -19.35 -9.32 -32.64
CA LEU A 405 -18.00 -9.66 -33.10
C LEU A 405 -17.68 -11.08 -32.71
N ASN A 406 -17.22 -11.84 -33.68
CA ASN A 406 -16.88 -13.28 -33.52
C ASN A 406 -18.03 -14.06 -32.84
N GLY A 407 -19.29 -13.80 -33.29
CA GLY A 407 -20.48 -14.47 -32.78
C GLY A 407 -20.95 -14.01 -31.37
N LYS A 408 -20.33 -12.99 -30.78
CA LYS A 408 -20.67 -12.47 -29.46
C LYS A 408 -21.11 -11.02 -29.55
N SER A 409 -22.25 -10.68 -28.93
CA SER A 409 -22.66 -9.28 -28.77
C SER A 409 -21.75 -8.60 -27.74
N ARG A 410 -21.20 -7.45 -28.08
CA ARG A 410 -20.27 -6.68 -27.26
C ARG A 410 -20.60 -5.19 -27.32
N VAL A 411 -20.43 -4.53 -26.19
CA VAL A 411 -20.43 -3.08 -26.11
C VAL A 411 -18.97 -2.63 -26.18
N LEU A 412 -18.63 -1.86 -27.21
CA LEU A 412 -17.32 -1.21 -27.34
C LEU A 412 -17.50 0.28 -27.11
N PHE A 413 -16.64 0.83 -26.29
CA PHE A 413 -16.70 2.24 -25.91
C PHE A 413 -15.88 3.13 -26.84
N VAL A 414 -16.21 4.41 -26.89
CA VAL A 414 -15.36 5.43 -27.53
C VAL A 414 -13.92 5.34 -27.01
N GLY A 415 -12.96 5.45 -27.90
CA GLY A 415 -11.54 5.29 -27.57
C GLY A 415 -11.04 3.85 -27.74
N TRP A 416 -10.11 3.40 -26.90
CA TRP A 416 -9.46 2.11 -27.01
C TRP A 416 -10.18 1.01 -26.26
N ASN A 417 -10.43 -0.11 -26.94
CA ASN A 417 -11.03 -1.33 -26.41
C ASN A 417 -10.05 -2.48 -26.58
N LEU A 418 -9.83 -3.26 -25.55
CA LEU A 418 -9.02 -4.49 -25.59
C LEU A 418 -9.95 -5.68 -25.75
N LEU A 419 -9.76 -6.43 -26.86
CA LEU A 419 -10.68 -7.48 -27.25
C LEU A 419 -9.94 -8.81 -27.47
N PRO A 420 -10.16 -9.84 -26.65
CA PRO A 420 -9.76 -11.21 -26.99
C PRO A 420 -10.69 -11.73 -28.09
N TRP A 421 -10.07 -12.25 -29.18
CA TRP A 421 -10.75 -12.69 -30.37
C TRP A 421 -11.12 -14.16 -30.37
#